data_28e7d8ce715999183e8e8896b3d80e61
#
_entry.id   28e7d8ce715999183e8e8896b3d80e61
#
_cell.length_a   1.000
_cell.length_b   1.000
_cell.length_c   1.000
_cell.angle_alpha   90.00
_cell.angle_beta   90.00
_cell.angle_gamma   90.00
#
_symmetry.space_group_name_H-M   'P 1'
#
loop_
_entity.id
_entity.type
_entity.pdbx_description
1 polymer ?
#
loop_
_entity_poly.entity_id
_entity_poly.type
_entity_poly.pdbx_seq_one_letter_code
_entity_poly.pdbx_strand_id
1 'polypeptide(L)'
;MFSGAPVIYGINPHVDSTEQKHPVGTIGVTNDGRTYRYAQAAGTALDPGTLCVAPDITTNHEDLAVNTFAVGDRSINVTLGATAITGNEYQEGFVNITDGKGEGIMYKIKSCPATASEGTVTVYLEEPIRVAAVAATTVTLYRNKFRDVVVADGTQADLPVGVPNVEIAANAYGWLQTGGPCSILVDANDTTVGAPVTIGDGTSGAVESRDAATEVYVGNQPAGVGADVGEYGVFELTLD
;
A
#
# COMPACT_ATOMS: atom_id res chain seq x y z
N MET A 1 13.65 -19.90 -5.66
CA MET A 1 12.37 -19.96 -6.39
C MET A 1 11.59 -18.74 -5.93
N PHE A 2 11.38 -17.76 -6.79
CA PHE A 2 10.57 -16.60 -6.44
C PHE A 2 9.11 -17.05 -6.43
N SER A 3 8.49 -17.15 -5.25
CA SER A 3 7.04 -17.28 -5.19
C SER A 3 6.47 -15.87 -5.40
N GLY A 4 5.98 -15.59 -6.61
CA GLY A 4 5.14 -14.43 -6.82
C GLY A 4 3.95 -14.47 -5.87
N ALA A 5 3.35 -13.32 -5.54
CA ALA A 5 2.10 -13.31 -4.80
C ALA A 5 1.09 -14.20 -5.54
N PRO A 6 0.51 -15.22 -4.90
CA PRO A 6 -0.40 -16.12 -5.59
C PRO A 6 -1.64 -15.35 -6.06
N VAL A 7 -2.16 -15.69 -7.23
CA VAL A 7 -3.50 -15.26 -7.65
C VAL A 7 -4.49 -16.25 -7.08
N ILE A 8 -5.45 -15.78 -6.30
CA ILE A 8 -6.48 -16.63 -5.67
C ILE A 8 -7.82 -16.34 -6.36
N TYR A 9 -8.43 -17.36 -6.91
CA TYR A 9 -9.75 -17.28 -7.55
C TYR A 9 -10.86 -17.64 -6.58
N GLY A 10 -12.01 -16.99 -6.71
CA GLY A 10 -13.19 -17.25 -5.88
C GLY A 10 -13.03 -16.81 -4.43
N ILE A 11 -12.32 -15.70 -4.20
CA ILE A 11 -12.20 -15.10 -2.87
C ILE A 11 -13.58 -14.64 -2.36
N ASN A 12 -13.71 -14.56 -1.03
CA ASN A 12 -14.81 -13.82 -0.40
C ASN A 12 -14.30 -12.44 0.06
N PRO A 13 -14.67 -11.35 -0.62
CA PRO A 13 -14.22 -10.00 -0.26
C PRO A 13 -15.00 -9.39 0.92
N HIS A 14 -15.98 -10.13 1.47
CA HIS A 14 -16.86 -9.66 2.56
C HIS A 14 -16.45 -10.23 3.92
N VAL A 15 -15.17 -10.51 4.11
CA VAL A 15 -14.63 -10.96 5.41
C VAL A 15 -13.32 -10.25 5.72
N ASP A 16 -13.17 -9.85 6.97
CA ASP A 16 -11.92 -9.41 7.56
C ASP A 16 -11.35 -10.47 8.53
N SER A 17 -10.15 -10.28 9.00
CA SER A 17 -9.48 -11.18 9.95
C SER A 17 -8.43 -10.43 10.75
N THR A 18 -8.38 -10.67 12.06
CA THR A 18 -7.30 -10.17 12.93
C THR A 18 -5.96 -10.88 12.68
N GLU A 19 -5.98 -12.00 11.96
CA GLU A 19 -4.77 -12.74 11.59
C GLU A 19 -4.51 -12.63 10.08
N GLN A 20 -3.25 -12.48 9.72
CA GLN A 20 -2.84 -12.50 8.31
C GLN A 20 -3.05 -13.90 7.71
N LYS A 21 -3.95 -14.01 6.71
CA LYS A 21 -4.25 -15.27 6.01
C LYS A 21 -3.46 -15.44 4.71
N HIS A 22 -3.07 -14.32 4.09
CA HIS A 22 -2.29 -14.29 2.84
C HIS A 22 -1.20 -13.23 2.94
N PRO A 23 -0.11 -13.33 2.17
CA PRO A 23 0.82 -12.21 2.02
C PRO A 23 0.09 -10.94 1.56
N VAL A 24 0.43 -9.77 2.14
CA VAL A 24 -0.19 -8.52 1.68
C VAL A 24 0.21 -8.23 0.22
N GLY A 25 -0.74 -7.71 -0.56
CA GLY A 25 -0.59 -7.54 -2.00
C GLY A 25 -0.95 -8.79 -2.83
N THR A 26 -1.35 -9.91 -2.19
CA THR A 26 -1.88 -11.07 -2.91
C THR A 26 -3.08 -10.67 -3.77
N ILE A 27 -3.08 -11.12 -5.04
CA ILE A 27 -4.17 -10.85 -5.97
C ILE A 27 -5.33 -11.80 -5.68
N GLY A 28 -6.52 -11.26 -5.52
CA GLY A 28 -7.76 -12.00 -5.43
C GLY A 28 -8.69 -11.69 -6.60
N VAL A 29 -9.39 -12.70 -7.11
CA VAL A 29 -10.36 -12.52 -8.19
C VAL A 29 -11.67 -13.19 -7.79
N THR A 30 -12.77 -12.44 -7.89
CA THR A 30 -14.12 -12.98 -7.68
C THR A 30 -14.66 -13.64 -8.95
N ASN A 31 -15.72 -14.44 -8.82
CA ASN A 31 -16.31 -15.15 -9.96
C ASN A 31 -16.93 -14.23 -11.01
N ASP A 32 -17.24 -12.98 -10.67
CA ASP A 32 -17.73 -11.94 -11.57
C ASP A 32 -16.62 -11.13 -12.24
N GLY A 33 -15.34 -11.48 -11.98
CA GLY A 33 -14.16 -10.89 -12.63
C GLY A 33 -13.61 -9.64 -11.95
N ARG A 34 -14.17 -9.19 -10.81
CA ARG A 34 -13.59 -8.09 -10.05
C ARG A 34 -12.27 -8.50 -9.42
N THR A 35 -11.30 -7.59 -9.41
CA THR A 35 -9.96 -7.81 -8.85
C THR A 35 -9.80 -7.13 -7.51
N TYR A 36 -9.01 -7.77 -6.66
CA TYR A 36 -8.77 -7.37 -5.27
C TYR A 36 -7.31 -7.55 -4.89
N ARG A 37 -6.88 -6.81 -3.88
CA ARG A 37 -5.58 -7.00 -3.20
C ARG A 37 -5.80 -7.24 -1.72
N TYR A 38 -5.09 -8.23 -1.18
CA TYR A 38 -5.10 -8.49 0.25
C TYR A 38 -4.29 -7.42 0.98
N ALA A 39 -4.87 -6.77 1.99
CA ALA A 39 -4.30 -5.63 2.66
C ALA A 39 -4.48 -5.71 4.17
N GLN A 40 -3.70 -4.91 4.89
CA GLN A 40 -3.84 -4.68 6.32
C GLN A 40 -4.26 -3.22 6.55
N ALA A 41 -5.30 -2.99 7.34
CA ALA A 41 -5.65 -1.67 7.83
C ALA A 41 -4.62 -1.17 8.84
N ALA A 42 -4.36 0.13 8.86
CA ALA A 42 -3.58 0.79 9.90
C ALA A 42 -4.32 0.81 11.26
N GLY A 43 -3.92 1.67 12.18
CA GLY A 43 -4.56 1.83 13.49
C GLY A 43 -5.99 2.38 13.48
N THR A 44 -6.58 2.62 12.31
CA THR A 44 -7.96 3.06 12.10
C THR A 44 -8.67 2.07 11.16
N ALA A 45 -9.93 1.81 11.42
CA ALA A 45 -10.74 0.96 10.55
C ALA A 45 -10.92 1.60 9.15
N LEU A 46 -11.08 0.75 8.14
CA LEU A 46 -11.40 1.16 6.77
C LEU A 46 -12.89 0.87 6.54
N ASP A 47 -13.67 1.92 6.32
CA ASP A 47 -15.11 1.79 6.11
C ASP A 47 -15.44 1.34 4.67
N PRO A 48 -16.51 0.56 4.46
CA PRO A 48 -16.89 0.09 3.14
C PRO A 48 -17.19 1.26 2.20
N GLY A 49 -16.73 1.16 0.96
CA GLY A 49 -16.92 2.17 -0.07
C GLY A 49 -16.04 3.42 0.07
N THR A 50 -15.08 3.45 0.99
CA THR A 50 -14.10 4.54 1.08
C THR A 50 -12.85 4.23 0.26
N LEU A 51 -12.35 5.20 -0.48
CA LEU A 51 -11.08 5.06 -1.18
C LEU A 51 -9.94 5.05 -0.16
N CYS A 52 -9.04 4.07 -0.30
CA CYS A 52 -7.91 3.90 0.57
C CYS A 52 -6.60 4.12 -0.17
N VAL A 53 -5.60 4.63 0.56
CA VAL A 53 -4.25 4.94 0.05
C VAL A 53 -3.17 4.18 0.82
N ALA A 54 -2.01 4.04 0.18
CA ALA A 54 -0.82 3.50 0.82
C ALA A 54 -0.35 4.42 1.95
N PRO A 55 0.29 3.88 3.00
CA PRO A 55 0.89 4.73 4.02
C PRO A 55 2.06 5.51 3.46
N ASP A 56 2.30 6.69 3.99
CA ASP A 56 3.48 7.50 3.68
C ASP A 56 4.78 6.80 4.05
N ILE A 57 5.86 7.18 3.36
CA ILE A 57 7.21 6.80 3.74
C ILE A 57 7.57 7.54 5.04
N THR A 58 8.08 6.79 6.01
CA THR A 58 8.54 7.39 7.26
C THR A 58 9.86 8.13 7.01
N THR A 59 9.87 9.45 7.09
CA THR A 59 11.02 10.33 6.79
C THR A 59 12.33 9.90 7.48
N ASN A 60 12.25 9.43 8.73
CA ASN A 60 13.40 8.96 9.48
C ASN A 60 13.83 7.51 9.14
N HIS A 61 13.23 6.91 8.10
CA HIS A 61 13.59 5.60 7.56
C HIS A 61 14.09 5.67 6.12
N GLU A 62 14.46 6.88 5.68
CA GLU A 62 15.09 7.16 4.39
C GLU A 62 16.59 7.40 4.56
N ASP A 63 17.37 7.03 3.56
CA ASP A 63 18.84 7.24 3.46
C ASP A 63 19.63 6.82 4.71
N LEU A 64 19.21 5.72 5.31
CA LEU A 64 19.76 5.20 6.54
C LEU A 64 21.13 4.57 6.34
N ALA A 65 22.05 4.82 7.28
CA ALA A 65 23.34 4.19 7.31
C ALA A 65 23.23 2.68 7.57
N VAL A 66 24.06 1.89 6.89
CA VAL A 66 24.12 0.45 7.06
C VAL A 66 25.49 0.00 7.54
N ASN A 67 25.53 -1.10 8.28
CA ASN A 67 26.77 -1.81 8.51
C ASN A 67 27.20 -2.53 7.22
N THR A 68 28.49 -2.90 7.14
CA THR A 68 28.98 -3.68 6.00
C THR A 68 28.23 -5.00 5.88
N PHE A 69 27.83 -5.34 4.67
CA PHE A 69 27.26 -6.64 4.31
C PHE A 69 27.96 -7.19 3.07
N ALA A 70 27.99 -8.51 2.94
CA ALA A 70 28.67 -9.21 1.86
C ALA A 70 27.68 -9.82 0.86
N VAL A 71 28.20 -10.17 -0.31
CA VAL A 71 27.44 -10.98 -1.28
C VAL A 71 27.11 -12.34 -0.66
N GLY A 72 25.85 -12.73 -0.74
CA GLY A 72 25.33 -13.97 -0.17
C GLY A 72 24.65 -13.81 1.20
N ASP A 73 24.86 -12.71 1.91
CA ASP A 73 24.17 -12.42 3.17
C ASP A 73 22.66 -12.34 2.93
N ARG A 74 21.88 -12.68 3.97
CA ARG A 74 20.42 -12.63 3.95
C ARG A 74 19.85 -11.68 5.02
N SER A 75 20.66 -10.75 5.47
CA SER A 75 20.27 -9.69 6.40
C SER A 75 21.14 -8.46 6.22
N ILE A 76 20.56 -7.32 6.55
CA ILE A 76 21.23 -6.02 6.58
C ILE A 76 21.00 -5.41 7.95
N ASN A 77 22.05 -4.89 8.59
CA ASN A 77 21.93 -4.09 9.80
C ASN A 77 21.83 -2.62 9.42
N VAL A 78 20.71 -1.99 9.78
CA VAL A 78 20.37 -0.62 9.44
C VAL A 78 20.29 0.21 10.71
N THR A 79 20.95 1.35 10.75
CA THR A 79 20.84 2.30 11.86
C THR A 79 19.65 3.23 11.62
N LEU A 80 18.66 3.17 12.52
CA LEU A 80 17.44 3.98 12.40
C LEU A 80 17.69 5.46 12.72
N GLY A 81 16.85 6.32 12.14
CA GLY A 81 16.72 7.71 12.58
C GLY A 81 15.87 7.85 13.85
N ALA A 82 15.25 9.00 14.04
CA ALA A 82 14.50 9.35 15.25
C ALA A 82 13.16 8.62 15.43
N THR A 83 12.78 7.73 14.52
CA THR A 83 11.54 6.95 14.60
C THR A 83 11.84 5.47 14.86
N ALA A 84 11.12 4.87 15.81
CA ALA A 84 11.21 3.44 16.12
C ALA A 84 10.49 2.60 15.05
N ILE A 85 10.89 1.34 14.92
CA ILE A 85 10.20 0.33 14.12
C ILE A 85 9.42 -0.61 15.04
N THR A 86 8.15 -0.85 14.74
CA THR A 86 7.36 -1.91 15.36
C THR A 86 7.70 -3.27 14.75
N GLY A 87 7.39 -4.36 15.48
CA GLY A 87 7.71 -5.71 14.98
C GLY A 87 7.03 -6.01 13.64
N ASN A 88 7.84 -6.40 12.66
CA ASN A 88 7.40 -6.73 11.29
C ASN A 88 6.70 -5.59 10.51
N GLU A 89 6.88 -4.34 10.89
CA GLU A 89 6.33 -3.17 10.20
C GLU A 89 6.69 -3.14 8.70
N TYR A 90 7.91 -3.55 8.36
CA TYR A 90 8.41 -3.62 6.98
C TYR A 90 8.35 -5.02 6.36
N GLN A 91 7.72 -5.99 7.03
CA GLN A 91 7.56 -7.33 6.47
C GLN A 91 6.84 -7.27 5.12
N GLU A 92 7.32 -8.05 4.13
CA GLU A 92 6.80 -8.05 2.75
C GLU A 92 7.00 -6.73 1.98
N GLY A 93 7.66 -5.75 2.61
CA GLY A 93 8.15 -4.54 1.97
C GLY A 93 9.54 -4.73 1.36
N PHE A 94 10.27 -3.63 1.20
CA PHE A 94 11.55 -3.63 0.48
C PHE A 94 12.60 -2.80 1.21
N VAL A 95 13.87 -3.23 1.07
CA VAL A 95 15.06 -2.40 1.29
C VAL A 95 15.52 -1.92 -0.08
N ASN A 96 15.54 -0.61 -0.29
CA ASN A 96 16.11 0.01 -1.48
C ASN A 96 17.50 0.54 -1.17
N ILE A 97 18.52 0.20 -1.96
CA ILE A 97 19.85 0.81 -1.85
C ILE A 97 19.79 2.16 -2.57
N THR A 98 19.91 3.25 -1.79
CA THR A 98 19.71 4.63 -2.29
C THR A 98 21.01 5.31 -2.66
N ASP A 99 22.16 4.88 -2.09
CA ASP A 99 23.49 5.41 -2.45
C ASP A 99 24.57 4.34 -2.31
N GLY A 100 25.69 4.58 -2.96
CA GLY A 100 26.87 3.73 -2.92
C GLY A 100 26.83 2.57 -3.90
N LYS A 101 27.61 1.52 -3.61
CA LYS A 101 27.68 0.36 -4.49
C LYS A 101 26.41 -0.48 -4.39
N GLY A 102 25.75 -0.71 -5.52
CA GLY A 102 24.48 -1.43 -5.59
C GLY A 102 23.25 -0.51 -5.63
N GLU A 103 23.45 0.80 -5.73
CA GLU A 103 22.38 1.79 -5.89
C GLU A 103 21.36 1.34 -6.94
N GLY A 104 20.05 1.51 -6.61
CA GLY A 104 18.92 1.08 -7.42
C GLY A 104 18.56 -0.41 -7.29
N ILE A 105 19.27 -1.21 -6.48
CA ILE A 105 18.88 -2.59 -6.19
C ILE A 105 17.90 -2.58 -5.00
N MET A 106 16.80 -3.30 -5.15
CA MET A 106 15.82 -3.55 -4.09
C MET A 106 15.87 -5.00 -3.64
N TYR A 107 15.74 -5.22 -2.33
CA TYR A 107 15.61 -6.55 -1.72
C TYR A 107 14.31 -6.65 -0.94
N LYS A 108 13.58 -7.76 -1.12
CA LYS A 108 12.33 -8.00 -0.40
C LYS A 108 12.61 -8.37 1.06
N ILE A 109 11.90 -7.71 1.98
CA ILE A 109 12.01 -7.93 3.43
C ILE A 109 11.17 -9.14 3.82
N LYS A 110 11.81 -10.09 4.49
CA LYS A 110 11.17 -11.25 5.08
C LYS A 110 10.60 -10.93 6.47
N SER A 111 11.38 -10.25 7.29
CA SER A 111 11.00 -9.84 8.65
C SER A 111 11.93 -8.77 9.19
N CYS A 112 11.45 -7.99 10.15
CA CYS A 112 12.27 -7.07 10.94
C CYS A 112 11.75 -7.07 12.39
N PRO A 113 12.65 -7.13 13.40
CA PRO A 113 12.24 -7.03 14.80
C PRO A 113 11.83 -5.59 15.15
N ALA A 114 11.05 -5.44 16.22
CA ALA A 114 10.84 -4.13 16.84
C ALA A 114 12.19 -3.55 17.30
N THR A 115 12.41 -2.27 17.03
CA THR A 115 13.66 -1.58 17.36
C THR A 115 13.37 -0.14 17.76
N ALA A 116 13.99 0.32 18.84
CA ALA A 116 13.85 1.70 19.31
C ALA A 116 14.43 2.69 18.27
N SER A 117 13.98 3.95 18.34
CA SER A 117 14.58 5.06 17.60
C SER A 117 16.10 5.10 17.82
N GLU A 118 16.85 5.49 16.80
CA GLU A 118 18.32 5.57 16.79
C GLU A 118 19.02 4.21 17.03
N GLY A 119 18.25 3.13 17.13
CA GLY A 119 18.76 1.77 17.30
C GLY A 119 19.21 1.14 15.97
N THR A 120 19.91 0.01 16.06
CA THR A 120 20.28 -0.78 14.88
C THR A 120 19.31 -1.94 14.74
N VAL A 121 18.57 -1.98 13.63
CA VAL A 121 17.67 -3.08 13.28
C VAL A 121 18.34 -4.06 12.33
N THR A 122 18.17 -5.36 12.58
CA THR A 122 18.54 -6.41 11.63
C THR A 122 17.32 -6.70 10.73
N VAL A 123 17.41 -6.28 9.48
CA VAL A 123 16.39 -6.55 8.45
C VAL A 123 16.73 -7.85 7.75
N TYR A 124 15.89 -8.88 7.87
CA TYR A 124 16.05 -10.17 7.20
C TYR A 124 15.42 -10.13 5.80
N LEU A 125 16.12 -10.71 4.81
CA LEU A 125 15.75 -10.67 3.40
C LEU A 125 15.25 -12.02 2.89
N GLU A 126 14.33 -12.00 1.93
CA GLU A 126 13.84 -13.18 1.20
C GLU A 126 14.94 -13.78 0.32
N GLU A 127 15.79 -12.94 -0.25
CA GLU A 127 16.83 -13.29 -1.21
C GLU A 127 18.22 -12.86 -0.73
N PRO A 128 19.28 -13.55 -1.19
CA PRO A 128 20.64 -13.19 -0.82
C PRO A 128 21.06 -11.88 -1.49
N ILE A 129 21.91 -11.14 -0.78
CA ILE A 129 22.54 -9.90 -1.28
C ILE A 129 23.42 -10.22 -2.48
N ARG A 130 23.31 -9.41 -3.52
CA ARG A 130 24.02 -9.57 -4.80
C ARG A 130 25.25 -8.67 -4.92
N VAL A 131 25.27 -7.55 -4.21
CA VAL A 131 26.34 -6.55 -4.25
C VAL A 131 26.70 -6.17 -2.82
N ALA A 132 27.98 -6.27 -2.47
CA ALA A 132 28.46 -5.93 -1.13
C ALA A 132 28.40 -4.42 -0.88
N ALA A 133 28.06 -4.02 0.35
CA ALA A 133 28.09 -2.62 0.78
C ALA A 133 29.50 -2.04 0.78
N VAL A 134 29.56 -0.72 0.61
CA VAL A 134 30.73 0.12 0.87
C VAL A 134 30.40 1.15 1.97
N ALA A 135 31.39 1.85 2.50
CA ALA A 135 31.19 2.77 3.61
C ALA A 135 30.15 3.91 3.35
N ALA A 136 29.93 4.25 2.07
CA ALA A 136 28.96 5.27 1.66
C ALA A 136 27.58 4.69 1.30
N THR A 137 27.35 3.39 1.50
CA THR A 137 26.06 2.78 1.16
C THR A 137 25.00 3.21 2.15
N THR A 138 23.87 3.72 1.62
CA THR A 138 22.65 4.03 2.37
C THR A 138 21.48 3.23 1.84
N VAL A 139 20.45 3.07 2.66
CA VAL A 139 19.22 2.36 2.29
C VAL A 139 17.98 3.11 2.77
N THR A 140 16.90 2.96 2.03
CA THR A 140 15.56 3.36 2.45
C THR A 140 14.71 2.13 2.69
N LEU A 141 13.98 2.11 3.81
CA LEU A 141 13.01 1.07 4.10
C LEU A 141 11.65 1.48 3.52
N TYR A 142 11.11 0.64 2.65
CA TYR A 142 9.84 0.87 1.97
C TYR A 142 8.81 -0.18 2.41
N ARG A 143 7.69 0.25 2.99
CA ARG A 143 6.59 -0.66 3.35
C ARG A 143 5.93 -1.24 2.11
N ASN A 144 5.32 -2.41 2.24
CA ASN A 144 4.41 -2.87 1.21
C ASN A 144 3.21 -1.91 1.17
N LYS A 145 2.84 -1.42 -0.02
CA LYS A 145 1.74 -0.44 -0.19
C LYS A 145 0.38 -0.92 0.31
N PHE A 146 0.23 -2.22 0.55
CA PHE A 146 -0.97 -2.85 1.09
C PHE A 146 -0.86 -3.17 2.60
N ARG A 147 0.19 -2.70 3.28
CA ARG A 147 0.36 -2.80 4.74
C ARG A 147 0.15 -1.45 5.37
N ASP A 148 -0.56 -1.40 6.50
CA ASP A 148 -0.91 -0.16 7.21
C ASP A 148 -1.66 0.84 6.33
N VAL A 149 -2.58 0.34 5.50
CA VAL A 149 -3.42 1.13 4.60
C VAL A 149 -4.31 2.07 5.41
N VAL A 150 -4.47 3.30 4.92
CA VAL A 150 -5.31 4.34 5.51
C VAL A 150 -6.41 4.79 4.54
N VAL A 151 -7.48 5.37 5.06
CA VAL A 151 -8.48 6.06 4.25
C VAL A 151 -7.83 7.32 3.65
N ALA A 152 -8.10 7.62 2.38
CA ALA A 152 -7.60 8.82 1.73
C ALA A 152 -8.06 10.07 2.50
N ASP A 153 -7.13 10.99 2.79
CA ASP A 153 -7.42 12.18 3.61
C ASP A 153 -7.72 13.44 2.79
N GLY A 154 -7.74 13.32 1.45
CA GLY A 154 -7.90 14.43 0.52
C GLY A 154 -6.61 14.86 -0.18
N THR A 155 -5.49 14.23 0.12
CA THR A 155 -4.23 14.49 -0.58
C THR A 155 -4.25 13.80 -1.95
N GLN A 156 -4.50 14.57 -3.02
CA GLN A 156 -4.70 14.07 -4.39
C GLN A 156 -3.45 13.48 -5.05
N ALA A 157 -2.29 13.57 -4.41
CA ALA A 157 -1.03 12.97 -4.86
C ALA A 157 -0.70 11.63 -4.21
N ASP A 158 -1.50 11.18 -3.24
CA ASP A 158 -1.31 9.91 -2.55
C ASP A 158 -1.50 8.73 -3.49
N LEU A 159 -0.93 7.58 -3.14
CA LEU A 159 -1.03 6.36 -3.95
C LEU A 159 -2.31 5.57 -3.59
N PRO A 160 -3.37 5.60 -4.41
CA PRO A 160 -4.57 4.81 -4.14
C PRO A 160 -4.27 3.32 -4.26
N VAL A 161 -4.81 2.53 -3.33
CA VAL A 161 -4.57 1.07 -3.26
C VAL A 161 -5.84 0.23 -3.33
N GLY A 162 -7.01 0.83 -3.19
CA GLY A 162 -8.28 0.12 -3.37
C GLY A 162 -9.40 0.60 -2.45
N VAL A 163 -10.51 -0.12 -2.51
CA VAL A 163 -11.76 0.20 -1.79
C VAL A 163 -12.23 -1.06 -1.07
N PRO A 164 -12.48 -1.03 0.24
CA PRO A 164 -13.03 -2.16 0.97
C PRO A 164 -14.53 -2.32 0.69
N ASN A 165 -15.00 -3.57 0.55
CA ASN A 165 -16.42 -3.88 0.36
C ASN A 165 -17.15 -4.13 1.69
N VAL A 166 -16.40 -4.30 2.77
CA VAL A 166 -16.87 -4.39 4.16
C VAL A 166 -15.91 -3.60 5.04
N GLU A 167 -16.34 -3.28 6.24
CA GLU A 167 -15.42 -2.72 7.24
C GLU A 167 -14.25 -3.68 7.47
N ILE A 168 -13.03 -3.15 7.39
CA ILE A 168 -11.81 -3.83 7.85
C ILE A 168 -11.40 -3.15 9.15
N ALA A 169 -11.51 -3.86 10.26
CA ALA A 169 -11.22 -3.31 11.58
C ALA A 169 -9.76 -2.82 11.69
N ALA A 170 -9.49 -1.90 12.61
CA ALA A 170 -8.13 -1.41 12.87
C ALA A 170 -7.14 -2.56 13.08
N ASN A 171 -5.99 -2.51 12.42
CA ASN A 171 -4.93 -3.53 12.41
C ASN A 171 -5.36 -4.90 11.84
N ALA A 172 -6.58 -5.06 11.35
CA ALA A 172 -7.08 -6.28 10.73
C ALA A 172 -6.71 -6.36 9.22
N TYR A 173 -6.94 -7.51 8.64
CA TYR A 173 -6.64 -7.84 7.25
C TYR A 173 -7.93 -8.09 6.47
N GLY A 174 -7.98 -7.65 5.23
CA GLY A 174 -9.12 -7.84 4.36
C GLY A 174 -8.77 -7.67 2.89
N TRP A 175 -9.78 -7.62 2.03
CA TRP A 175 -9.63 -7.45 0.60
C TRP A 175 -10.05 -6.04 0.18
N LEU A 176 -9.18 -5.33 -0.51
CA LEU A 176 -9.48 -4.06 -1.18
C LEU A 176 -9.73 -4.30 -2.65
N GLN A 177 -10.85 -3.83 -3.18
CA GLN A 177 -11.14 -3.90 -4.60
C GLN A 177 -10.24 -2.92 -5.36
N THR A 178 -9.61 -3.39 -6.43
CA THR A 178 -8.67 -2.63 -7.26
C THR A 178 -9.13 -2.54 -8.71
N GLY A 179 -10.07 -3.38 -9.14
CA GLY A 179 -10.57 -3.35 -10.51
C GLY A 179 -12.02 -3.78 -10.64
N GLY A 180 -12.67 -3.28 -11.69
CA GLY A 180 -14.08 -3.50 -12.01
C GLY A 180 -15.04 -2.57 -11.27
N PRO A 181 -16.38 -2.77 -11.42
CA PRO A 181 -17.39 -1.89 -10.86
C PRO A 181 -17.37 -1.91 -9.32
N CYS A 182 -17.24 -0.73 -8.72
CA CYS A 182 -17.12 -0.53 -7.28
C CYS A 182 -17.99 0.63 -6.81
N SER A 183 -18.62 0.48 -5.64
CA SER A 183 -19.34 1.55 -4.98
C SER A 183 -18.36 2.39 -4.16
N ILE A 184 -18.27 3.69 -4.41
CA ILE A 184 -17.35 4.61 -3.73
C ILE A 184 -18.09 5.88 -3.32
N LEU A 185 -17.69 6.44 -2.16
CA LEU A 185 -18.19 7.72 -1.65
C LEU A 185 -17.84 8.85 -2.63
N VAL A 186 -18.79 9.76 -2.86
CA VAL A 186 -18.62 10.90 -3.79
C VAL A 186 -18.41 12.18 -3.00
N ASP A 187 -17.41 12.96 -3.42
CA ASP A 187 -17.11 14.27 -2.86
C ASP A 187 -18.01 15.39 -3.43
N ALA A 188 -17.85 16.60 -2.88
CA ALA A 188 -18.65 17.77 -3.13
C ALA A 188 -18.63 18.28 -4.59
N ASN A 189 -17.62 17.92 -5.35
CA ASN A 189 -17.47 18.38 -6.73
C ASN A 189 -17.90 17.28 -7.71
N ASP A 190 -19.02 17.54 -8.35
CA ASP A 190 -19.67 16.69 -9.35
C ASP A 190 -18.76 15.72 -10.10
N THR A 191 -19.08 14.43 -9.96
CA THR A 191 -18.52 13.44 -10.87
C THR A 191 -19.26 13.53 -12.22
N THR A 192 -18.49 13.73 -13.29
CA THR A 192 -19.03 13.81 -14.65
C THR A 192 -19.01 12.43 -15.30
N VAL A 193 -20.15 12.02 -15.85
CA VAL A 193 -20.29 10.75 -16.59
C VAL A 193 -19.21 10.61 -17.67
N GLY A 194 -18.50 9.50 -17.64
CA GLY A 194 -17.42 9.19 -18.57
C GLY A 194 -16.07 9.84 -18.23
N ALA A 195 -16.03 10.76 -17.24
CA ALA A 195 -14.79 11.40 -16.82
C ALA A 195 -13.91 10.49 -15.96
N PRO A 196 -12.59 10.70 -15.98
CA PRO A 196 -11.71 10.10 -15.00
C PRO A 196 -11.96 10.68 -13.62
N VAL A 197 -11.76 9.86 -12.57
CA VAL A 197 -11.91 10.28 -11.18
C VAL A 197 -10.58 10.18 -10.44
N THR A 198 -10.45 11.02 -9.42
CA THR A 198 -9.30 11.16 -8.52
C THR A 198 -9.74 11.04 -7.05
N ILE A 199 -8.81 11.23 -6.12
CA ILE A 199 -9.09 11.36 -4.69
C ILE A 199 -9.84 12.68 -4.48
N GLY A 200 -10.98 12.65 -3.78
CA GLY A 200 -11.74 13.87 -3.40
C GLY A 200 -10.98 14.67 -2.34
N ASP A 201 -10.92 15.98 -2.49
CA ASP A 201 -10.17 16.88 -1.60
C ASP A 201 -11.00 17.44 -0.43
N GLY A 202 -12.32 17.33 -0.48
CA GLY A 202 -13.24 17.84 0.55
C GLY A 202 -13.70 16.79 1.55
N THR A 203 -13.77 15.53 1.18
CA THR A 203 -14.31 14.43 2.01
C THR A 203 -13.37 13.22 2.03
N SER A 204 -12.90 12.84 3.22
CA SER A 204 -12.00 11.68 3.36
C SER A 204 -12.63 10.40 2.80
N GLY A 205 -11.86 9.66 2.02
CA GLY A 205 -12.30 8.42 1.38
C GLY A 205 -13.22 8.58 0.18
N ALA A 206 -13.51 9.80 -0.24
CA ALA A 206 -14.34 10.09 -1.40
C ALA A 206 -13.52 10.18 -2.70
N VAL A 207 -14.23 10.17 -3.83
CA VAL A 207 -13.69 10.45 -5.17
C VAL A 207 -14.42 11.65 -5.79
N GLU A 208 -13.72 12.36 -6.68
CA GLU A 208 -14.26 13.46 -7.48
C GLU A 208 -13.79 13.36 -8.92
N SER A 209 -14.32 14.22 -9.80
CA SER A 209 -13.84 14.35 -11.18
C SER A 209 -12.40 14.87 -11.18
N ARG A 210 -11.53 14.18 -11.91
CA ARG A 210 -10.15 14.60 -12.11
C ARG A 210 -10.10 15.83 -13.01
N ASP A 211 -9.63 16.97 -12.51
CA ASP A 211 -9.58 18.25 -13.23
C ASP A 211 -8.16 18.78 -13.46
N ALA A 212 -7.14 18.20 -12.81
CA ALA A 212 -5.75 18.56 -13.02
C ALA A 212 -4.87 17.36 -13.42
N ALA A 213 -3.80 17.63 -14.18
CA ALA A 213 -2.86 16.61 -14.64
C ALA A 213 -1.98 16.04 -13.53
N THR A 214 -1.86 16.75 -12.42
CA THR A 214 -1.06 16.36 -11.23
C THR A 214 -1.79 15.39 -10.29
N GLU A 215 -3.10 15.26 -10.43
CA GLU A 215 -3.91 14.37 -9.62
C GLU A 215 -3.76 12.92 -10.08
N VAL A 216 -3.85 12.00 -9.12
CA VAL A 216 -3.79 10.58 -9.41
C VAL A 216 -5.06 10.09 -10.12
N TYR A 217 -4.95 9.00 -10.86
CA TYR A 217 -6.06 8.36 -11.54
C TYR A 217 -6.55 7.16 -10.73
N VAL A 218 -7.84 7.10 -10.47
CA VAL A 218 -8.50 6.02 -9.71
C VAL A 218 -9.34 5.12 -10.62
N GLY A 219 -10.05 5.72 -11.56
CA GLY A 219 -10.95 5.02 -12.45
C GLY A 219 -11.83 5.97 -13.24
N ASN A 220 -12.94 5.49 -13.78
CA ASN A 220 -13.91 6.29 -14.52
C ASN A 220 -15.30 6.14 -13.94
N GLN A 221 -16.12 7.18 -14.07
CA GLN A 221 -17.54 7.10 -13.79
C GLN A 221 -18.30 6.54 -15.01
N PRO A 222 -18.98 5.38 -14.90
CA PRO A 222 -19.79 4.86 -16.00
C PRO A 222 -21.03 5.72 -16.23
N ALA A 223 -21.63 5.59 -17.41
CA ALA A 223 -22.82 6.36 -17.80
C ALA A 223 -24.02 6.10 -16.88
N GLY A 224 -24.69 7.16 -16.46
CA GLY A 224 -26.02 7.09 -15.83
C GLY A 224 -26.04 6.88 -14.31
N VAL A 225 -24.92 6.96 -13.64
CA VAL A 225 -24.87 6.85 -12.17
C VAL A 225 -24.34 8.16 -11.60
N GLY A 226 -25.23 9.15 -11.43
CA GLY A 226 -24.96 10.30 -10.59
C GLY A 226 -25.19 9.91 -9.13
N ALA A 227 -24.23 10.16 -8.26
CA ALA A 227 -24.48 10.20 -6.83
C ALA A 227 -24.32 11.64 -6.37
N ASP A 228 -25.20 12.08 -5.48
CA ASP A 228 -25.06 13.37 -4.84
C ASP A 228 -23.88 13.34 -3.85
N VAL A 229 -23.42 14.51 -3.49
CA VAL A 229 -22.34 14.69 -2.49
C VAL A 229 -22.66 13.94 -1.20
N GLY A 230 -21.69 13.17 -0.72
CA GLY A 230 -21.82 12.37 0.49
C GLY A 230 -22.60 11.07 0.31
N GLU A 231 -22.99 10.73 -0.92
CA GLU A 231 -23.60 9.46 -1.29
C GLU A 231 -22.60 8.53 -1.99
N TYR A 232 -23.00 7.29 -2.25
CA TYR A 232 -22.16 6.30 -2.91
C TYR A 232 -22.54 6.14 -4.37
N GLY A 233 -21.59 6.38 -5.27
CA GLY A 233 -21.72 6.14 -6.71
C GLY A 233 -21.03 4.84 -7.14
N VAL A 234 -21.34 4.38 -8.35
CA VAL A 234 -20.65 3.25 -8.98
C VAL A 234 -19.56 3.78 -9.91
N PHE A 235 -18.33 3.29 -9.75
CA PHE A 235 -17.18 3.65 -10.54
C PHE A 235 -16.50 2.40 -11.08
N GLU A 236 -15.87 2.52 -12.24
CA GLU A 236 -15.04 1.47 -12.81
C GLU A 236 -13.58 1.69 -12.36
N LEU A 237 -13.14 0.91 -11.37
CA LEU A 237 -11.77 1.00 -10.84
C LEU A 237 -10.74 0.43 -11.81
N THR A 238 -9.56 1.05 -11.85
CA THR A 238 -8.41 0.61 -12.66
C THR A 238 -7.08 0.90 -11.94
N LEU A 239 -6.94 0.34 -10.72
CA LEU A 239 -5.74 0.53 -9.87
C LEU A 239 -4.67 -0.55 -10.07
N ASP A 240 -4.98 -1.63 -10.81
CA ASP A 240 -4.07 -2.75 -11.19
C ASP A 240 -3.88 -2.83 -12.69
#